data_389191f8225534d61f0604625100fe9b
#
_entry.id   389191f8225534d61f0604625100fe9b
#
_cell.length_a   1.000
_cell.length_b   1.000
_cell.length_c   1.000
_cell.angle_alpha   90.00
_cell.angle_beta   90.00
_cell.angle_gamma   90.00
#
_symmetry.space_group_name_H-M   'P 1'
#
loop_
_entity.id
_entity.type
_entity.pdbx_description
1 polymer ?
#
loop_
_entity_poly.entity_id
_entity_poly.type
_entity_poly.pdbx_seq_one_letter_code
_entity_poly.pdbx_strand_id
1 'polypeptide(L)'
;MRGGYLSVKPFEKKVWLSSPTMHGEEIEYVKEAYETNWMSTVGENINEVEKLSREYVGCQHAVALSSGTAALHLAMKLAGVKRGDYVFCSDMTFAATVNPVVYEGGIPVFIDTEYETWNMDPIALEKAFQIYPDVKVVVVANLYGTPAKLDEIKKICDQHHAVLIEDAAESLGATYKGKQTGTFGTYNVISFNGNKIITGSSGGMLLTDSEEAANKARKWSTQARENAPWYQHEEIGYNYRMSNVIAGVVRGQYKYLDEHIKQKKAIYERYKEELKDLPVTMNPIPDDCEANYWLSCLLIDEDAMCKTNRSENEALYIKEHGKSCPTEILETLARYNAEGRPIWKPMHMQPIYRMNPFITRHGNGRASTNAYIVGASLDIGMDIFNRGLCLPSDNKMTPEQQDKIIEMIRSCFE
;
A
#
# COMPACT_ATOMS: atom_id res chain seq x y z
N MET A 1 6.37 37.65 16.63
CA MET A 1 5.76 36.62 15.80
C MET A 1 5.56 37.18 14.39
N ARG A 2 6.56 37.10 13.54
CA ARG A 2 6.42 37.30 12.10
C ARG A 2 7.00 36.06 11.45
N GLY A 3 6.14 35.05 11.22
CA GLY A 3 6.48 33.98 10.30
C GLY A 3 6.67 34.63 8.93
N GLY A 4 7.83 34.44 8.33
CA GLY A 4 8.09 34.90 6.97
C GLY A 4 7.04 34.29 6.06
N TYR A 5 6.18 35.10 5.46
CA TYR A 5 5.28 34.65 4.41
C TYR A 5 6.16 34.37 3.20
N LEU A 6 6.16 33.13 2.75
CA LEU A 6 6.68 32.81 1.43
C LEU A 6 6.10 33.78 0.40
N SER A 7 6.90 34.23 -0.54
CA SER A 7 6.43 35.04 -1.67
C SER A 7 5.47 34.29 -2.61
N VAL A 8 5.34 32.99 -2.40
CA VAL A 8 4.50 32.05 -3.20
C VAL A 8 3.02 32.25 -2.87
N LYS A 9 2.19 32.43 -3.89
CA LYS A 9 0.74 32.43 -3.74
C LYS A 9 0.22 30.99 -3.68
N PRO A 10 -0.87 30.71 -2.92
CA PRO A 10 -1.53 29.41 -2.96
C PRO A 10 -1.90 29.00 -4.39
N PHE A 11 -1.84 27.69 -4.66
CA PHE A 11 -2.28 27.17 -5.95
C PHE A 11 -3.77 27.42 -6.16
N GLU A 12 -4.16 27.87 -7.34
CA GLU A 12 -5.58 28.08 -7.70
C GLU A 12 -6.35 26.77 -7.69
N LYS A 13 -5.75 25.70 -8.21
CA LYS A 13 -6.27 24.33 -8.15
C LYS A 13 -5.43 23.50 -7.20
N LYS A 14 -6.10 22.63 -6.43
CA LYS A 14 -5.41 21.76 -5.49
C LYS A 14 -4.39 20.86 -6.20
N VAL A 15 -3.17 20.83 -5.68
CA VAL A 15 -2.17 19.84 -6.06
C VAL A 15 -2.36 18.64 -5.16
N TRP A 16 -2.73 17.52 -5.76
CA TRP A 16 -3.11 16.31 -5.03
C TRP A 16 -1.89 15.45 -4.67
N LEU A 17 -2.05 14.63 -3.64
CA LEU A 17 -1.07 13.59 -3.31
C LEU A 17 -0.92 12.58 -4.45
N SER A 18 -2.03 12.03 -4.90
CA SER A 18 -2.14 11.13 -6.05
C SER A 18 -3.61 11.05 -6.44
N SER A 19 -3.96 11.48 -7.63
CA SER A 19 -5.34 11.49 -8.11
C SER A 19 -5.46 10.74 -9.45
N PRO A 20 -6.66 10.28 -9.84
CA PRO A 20 -6.87 9.61 -11.11
C PRO A 20 -6.40 10.46 -12.30
N THR A 21 -5.73 9.83 -13.25
CA THR A 21 -5.35 10.45 -14.54
C THR A 21 -6.05 9.71 -15.66
N MET A 22 -7.04 10.37 -16.28
CA MET A 22 -7.80 9.81 -17.40
C MET A 22 -7.20 10.24 -18.72
N HIS A 23 -7.22 9.33 -19.70
CA HIS A 23 -6.65 9.52 -21.02
C HIS A 23 -7.71 9.66 -22.13
N GLY A 24 -8.97 9.39 -21.80
CA GLY A 24 -10.11 9.53 -22.70
C GLY A 24 -10.57 8.23 -23.35
N GLU A 25 -9.75 7.19 -23.39
CA GLU A 25 -10.14 5.90 -23.96
C GLU A 25 -10.97 5.05 -23.00
N GLU A 26 -10.82 5.26 -21.70
CA GLU A 26 -11.57 4.56 -20.68
C GLU A 26 -13.07 4.69 -20.90
N ILE A 27 -13.53 5.87 -21.36
CA ILE A 27 -14.96 6.12 -21.61
C ILE A 27 -15.49 5.29 -22.77
N GLU A 28 -14.66 4.94 -23.76
CA GLU A 28 -15.11 4.12 -24.88
C GLU A 28 -15.42 2.68 -24.44
N TYR A 29 -14.62 2.10 -23.55
CA TYR A 29 -14.92 0.78 -22.97
C TYR A 29 -16.14 0.79 -22.04
N VAL A 30 -16.38 1.91 -21.34
CA VAL A 30 -17.61 2.09 -20.54
C VAL A 30 -18.83 2.19 -21.45
N LYS A 31 -18.72 2.92 -22.57
CA LYS A 31 -19.76 3.01 -23.59
C LYS A 31 -20.08 1.66 -24.23
N GLU A 32 -19.03 0.90 -24.59
CA GLU A 32 -19.19 -0.46 -25.12
C GLU A 32 -19.99 -1.34 -24.16
N ALA A 33 -19.67 -1.31 -22.86
CA ALA A 33 -20.43 -2.05 -21.85
C ALA A 33 -21.91 -1.61 -21.79
N TYR A 34 -22.18 -0.32 -21.93
CA TYR A 34 -23.53 0.24 -21.94
C TYR A 34 -24.31 -0.16 -23.22
N GLU A 35 -23.72 0.01 -24.40
CA GLU A 35 -24.35 -0.26 -25.70
C GLU A 35 -24.62 -1.76 -25.91
N THR A 36 -23.72 -2.61 -25.42
CA THR A 36 -23.89 -4.07 -25.46
C THR A 36 -24.74 -4.62 -24.32
N ASN A 37 -25.22 -3.76 -23.41
CA ASN A 37 -26.01 -4.11 -22.23
C ASN A 37 -25.30 -5.07 -21.24
N TRP A 38 -23.95 -5.09 -21.24
CA TRP A 38 -23.16 -5.84 -20.26
C TRP A 38 -22.82 -4.96 -19.03
N MET A 39 -23.87 -4.36 -18.46
CA MET A 39 -23.83 -3.51 -17.25
C MET A 39 -23.92 -4.35 -15.97
N SER A 40 -23.08 -5.36 -15.86
CA SER A 40 -23.11 -6.35 -14.77
C SER A 40 -21.71 -6.78 -14.35
N THR A 41 -21.60 -7.84 -13.59
CA THR A 41 -20.33 -8.48 -13.18
C THR A 41 -19.87 -9.58 -14.14
N VAL A 42 -20.35 -9.53 -15.39
CA VAL A 42 -19.94 -10.36 -16.51
C VAL A 42 -19.73 -9.45 -17.71
N GLY A 43 -18.73 -9.72 -18.55
CA GLY A 43 -18.48 -8.97 -19.78
C GLY A 43 -17.02 -9.01 -20.22
N GLU A 44 -16.79 -8.55 -21.44
CA GLU A 44 -15.49 -8.63 -22.12
C GLU A 44 -14.41 -7.80 -21.42
N ASN A 45 -14.77 -6.62 -20.88
CA ASN A 45 -13.78 -5.82 -20.15
C ASN A 45 -13.17 -6.56 -18.97
N ILE A 46 -13.96 -7.38 -18.27
CA ILE A 46 -13.46 -8.20 -17.15
C ILE A 46 -12.45 -9.23 -17.66
N ASN A 47 -12.76 -9.92 -18.77
CA ASN A 47 -11.87 -10.92 -19.37
C ASN A 47 -10.55 -10.29 -19.81
N GLU A 48 -10.63 -9.13 -20.49
CA GLU A 48 -9.45 -8.40 -20.95
C GLU A 48 -8.59 -7.87 -19.79
N VAL A 49 -9.19 -7.35 -18.72
CA VAL A 49 -8.42 -6.89 -17.54
C VAL A 49 -7.72 -8.06 -16.83
N GLU A 50 -8.38 -9.22 -16.71
CA GLU A 50 -7.75 -10.43 -16.18
C GLU A 50 -6.57 -10.88 -17.06
N LYS A 51 -6.72 -10.82 -18.38
CA LYS A 51 -5.66 -11.16 -19.34
C LYS A 51 -4.50 -10.16 -19.25
N LEU A 52 -4.78 -8.86 -19.32
CA LEU A 52 -3.76 -7.80 -19.23
C LEU A 52 -2.98 -7.91 -17.92
N SER A 53 -3.67 -8.17 -16.81
CA SER A 53 -3.01 -8.34 -15.50
C SER A 53 -2.06 -9.53 -15.49
N ARG A 54 -2.48 -10.69 -16.03
CA ARG A 54 -1.63 -11.88 -16.14
C ARG A 54 -0.39 -11.64 -17.01
N GLU A 55 -0.60 -11.04 -18.18
CA GLU A 55 0.46 -10.76 -19.15
C GLU A 55 1.48 -9.77 -18.60
N TYR A 56 1.01 -8.70 -17.95
CA TYR A 56 1.88 -7.67 -17.40
C TYR A 56 2.68 -8.17 -16.18
N VAL A 57 2.01 -8.83 -15.25
CA VAL A 57 2.62 -9.31 -14.00
C VAL A 57 3.42 -10.60 -14.21
N GLY A 58 3.01 -11.45 -15.16
CA GLY A 58 3.67 -12.72 -15.45
C GLY A 58 3.20 -13.86 -14.54
N CYS A 59 1.90 -13.90 -14.19
CA CYS A 59 1.28 -15.01 -13.45
C CYS A 59 0.32 -15.82 -14.33
N GLN A 60 -0.08 -17.02 -13.89
CA GLN A 60 -0.94 -17.90 -14.70
C GLN A 60 -2.42 -17.51 -14.62
N HIS A 61 -2.90 -17.07 -13.47
CA HIS A 61 -4.32 -16.78 -13.23
C HIS A 61 -4.51 -15.43 -12.54
N ALA A 62 -5.55 -14.73 -12.98
CA ALA A 62 -6.00 -13.48 -12.38
C ALA A 62 -7.52 -13.54 -12.20
N VAL A 63 -8.01 -13.02 -11.09
CA VAL A 63 -9.45 -12.96 -10.76
C VAL A 63 -9.81 -11.51 -10.42
N ALA A 64 -10.57 -10.88 -11.30
CA ALA A 64 -11.00 -9.49 -11.14
C ALA A 64 -12.08 -9.38 -10.05
N LEU A 65 -11.84 -8.54 -9.07
CA LEU A 65 -12.65 -8.37 -7.87
C LEU A 65 -13.04 -6.90 -7.64
N SER A 66 -14.01 -6.67 -6.78
CA SER A 66 -14.56 -5.33 -6.51
C SER A 66 -13.59 -4.37 -5.81
N SER A 67 -12.54 -4.91 -5.16
CA SER A 67 -11.49 -4.12 -4.48
C SER A 67 -10.28 -4.99 -4.15
N GLY A 68 -9.14 -4.36 -3.87
CA GLY A 68 -7.97 -5.05 -3.30
C GLY A 68 -8.28 -5.69 -1.94
N THR A 69 -9.13 -5.07 -1.12
CA THR A 69 -9.58 -5.65 0.17
C THR A 69 -10.36 -6.95 -0.04
N ALA A 70 -11.24 -7.00 -1.05
CA ALA A 70 -11.95 -8.23 -1.40
C ALA A 70 -10.98 -9.33 -1.87
N ALA A 71 -9.95 -8.96 -2.63
CA ALA A 71 -8.92 -9.88 -3.06
C ALA A 71 -8.08 -10.41 -1.89
N LEU A 72 -7.66 -9.55 -0.96
CA LEU A 72 -6.98 -9.94 0.29
C LEU A 72 -7.84 -10.86 1.15
N HIS A 73 -9.15 -10.58 1.25
CA HIS A 73 -10.07 -11.42 2.01
C HIS A 73 -10.17 -12.83 1.41
N LEU A 74 -10.33 -12.94 0.10
CA LEU A 74 -10.34 -14.24 -0.56
C LEU A 74 -8.99 -14.94 -0.46
N ALA A 75 -7.86 -14.23 -0.49
CA ALA A 75 -6.53 -14.79 -0.27
C ALA A 75 -6.38 -15.39 1.14
N MET A 76 -6.85 -14.69 2.19
CA MET A 76 -6.87 -15.21 3.57
C MET A 76 -7.72 -16.49 3.67
N LYS A 77 -8.89 -16.48 3.04
CA LYS A 77 -9.78 -17.63 3.01
C LYS A 77 -9.18 -18.82 2.25
N LEU A 78 -8.51 -18.57 1.10
CA LEU A 78 -7.78 -19.59 0.35
C LEU A 78 -6.59 -20.15 1.14
N ALA A 79 -5.90 -19.31 1.89
CA ALA A 79 -4.81 -19.73 2.79
C ALA A 79 -5.30 -20.53 4.00
N GLY A 80 -6.62 -20.65 4.19
CA GLY A 80 -7.24 -21.44 5.24
C GLY A 80 -7.25 -20.80 6.61
N VAL A 81 -7.13 -19.48 6.70
CA VAL A 81 -7.24 -18.73 7.97
C VAL A 81 -8.60 -18.99 8.61
N LYS A 82 -8.59 -19.31 9.89
CA LYS A 82 -9.76 -19.64 10.70
C LYS A 82 -9.74 -18.86 12.01
N ARG A 83 -10.87 -18.91 12.70
CA ARG A 83 -11.02 -18.29 14.00
C ARG A 83 -9.98 -18.79 15.00
N GLY A 84 -9.22 -17.87 15.55
CA GLY A 84 -8.17 -18.13 16.54
C GLY A 84 -6.78 -18.36 15.97
N ASP A 85 -6.64 -18.48 14.64
CA ASP A 85 -5.33 -18.62 13.99
C ASP A 85 -4.54 -17.31 14.10
N TYR A 86 -3.27 -17.40 14.46
CA TYR A 86 -2.34 -16.29 14.33
C TYR A 86 -1.88 -16.14 12.88
N VAL A 87 -1.81 -14.88 12.41
CA VAL A 87 -1.32 -14.53 11.06
C VAL A 87 -0.27 -13.43 11.20
N PHE A 88 0.91 -13.62 10.63
CA PHE A 88 1.93 -12.58 10.59
C PHE A 88 1.61 -11.55 9.52
N CYS A 89 1.62 -10.28 9.91
CA CYS A 89 1.25 -9.16 9.06
C CYS A 89 2.33 -8.08 9.08
N SER A 90 2.58 -7.45 7.94
CA SER A 90 3.34 -6.19 7.91
C SER A 90 2.73 -5.20 8.89
N ASP A 91 3.56 -4.54 9.68
CA ASP A 91 3.14 -3.52 10.63
C ASP A 91 2.94 -2.16 9.95
N MET A 92 3.89 -1.72 9.12
CA MET A 92 3.72 -0.55 8.27
C MET A 92 2.98 -0.92 7.00
N THR A 93 1.66 -0.74 7.03
CA THR A 93 0.79 -1.03 5.89
C THR A 93 -0.56 -0.31 6.02
N PHE A 94 -1.33 -0.31 4.95
CA PHE A 94 -2.73 0.09 5.00
C PHE A 94 -3.58 -0.98 5.70
N ALA A 95 -4.61 -0.56 6.41
CA ALA A 95 -5.46 -1.47 7.20
C ALA A 95 -6.07 -2.63 6.38
N ALA A 96 -6.22 -2.47 5.06
CA ALA A 96 -6.77 -3.50 4.19
C ALA A 96 -5.89 -4.76 4.11
N THR A 97 -4.59 -4.67 4.37
CA THR A 97 -3.69 -5.84 4.47
C THR A 97 -4.05 -6.72 5.67
N VAL A 98 -4.52 -6.11 6.75
CA VAL A 98 -4.72 -6.75 8.06
C VAL A 98 -6.18 -7.11 8.35
N ASN A 99 -7.12 -6.20 8.02
CA ASN A 99 -8.54 -6.38 8.33
C ASN A 99 -9.11 -7.75 7.88
N PRO A 100 -8.73 -8.29 6.70
CA PRO A 100 -9.22 -9.60 6.24
C PRO A 100 -8.85 -10.77 7.15
N VAL A 101 -7.74 -10.69 7.89
CA VAL A 101 -7.41 -11.68 8.93
C VAL A 101 -8.51 -11.72 9.99
N VAL A 102 -8.96 -10.53 10.43
CA VAL A 102 -10.02 -10.40 11.45
C VAL A 102 -11.39 -10.79 10.88
N TYR A 103 -11.64 -10.58 9.58
CA TYR A 103 -12.90 -11.05 8.95
C TYR A 103 -13.06 -12.57 9.04
N GLU A 104 -11.97 -13.33 8.91
CA GLU A 104 -11.96 -14.79 9.09
C GLU A 104 -11.82 -15.22 10.58
N GLY A 105 -11.79 -14.24 11.50
CA GLY A 105 -11.65 -14.49 12.95
C GLY A 105 -10.23 -14.82 13.40
N GLY A 106 -9.23 -14.61 12.55
CA GLY A 106 -7.81 -14.72 12.88
C GLY A 106 -7.31 -13.59 13.76
N ILE A 107 -6.13 -13.75 14.30
CA ILE A 107 -5.45 -12.80 15.20
C ILE A 107 -4.19 -12.27 14.50
N PRO A 108 -4.16 -11.00 14.07
CA PRO A 108 -2.95 -10.40 13.51
C PRO A 108 -1.82 -10.36 14.55
N VAL A 109 -0.63 -10.77 14.13
CA VAL A 109 0.64 -10.56 14.82
C VAL A 109 1.48 -9.65 13.93
N PHE A 110 1.80 -8.47 14.41
CA PHE A 110 2.50 -7.47 13.61
C PHE A 110 4.00 -7.71 13.64
N ILE A 111 4.60 -7.66 12.46
CA ILE A 111 6.04 -7.79 12.26
C ILE A 111 6.58 -6.41 11.91
N ASP A 112 7.53 -5.93 12.71
CA ASP A 112 8.15 -4.62 12.52
C ASP A 112 8.78 -4.48 11.14
N THR A 113 9.05 -3.26 10.77
CA THR A 113 9.67 -2.89 9.49
C THR A 113 11.19 -2.74 9.63
N GLU A 114 11.87 -2.48 8.51
CA GLU A 114 13.29 -2.13 8.49
C GLU A 114 13.53 -0.89 7.63
N TYR A 115 14.69 -0.23 7.81
CA TYR A 115 14.95 1.07 7.17
C TYR A 115 15.29 1.00 5.68
N GLU A 116 15.74 -0.15 5.18
CA GLU A 116 16.25 -0.28 3.82
C GLU A 116 15.15 -0.30 2.76
N THR A 117 13.94 -0.75 3.12
CA THR A 117 12.78 -0.78 2.22
C THR A 117 11.51 -0.17 2.83
N TRP A 118 11.49 0.08 4.14
CA TRP A 118 10.32 0.43 4.96
C TRP A 118 9.24 -0.67 4.98
N ASN A 119 9.62 -1.88 4.65
CA ASN A 119 8.73 -3.04 4.64
C ASN A 119 9.07 -4.04 5.76
N MET A 120 8.34 -5.14 5.81
CA MET A 120 8.51 -6.19 6.81
C MET A 120 9.98 -6.60 6.94
N ASP A 121 10.51 -6.57 8.17
CA ASP A 121 11.86 -7.02 8.48
C ASP A 121 11.97 -8.56 8.48
N PRO A 122 12.77 -9.18 7.58
CA PRO A 122 12.96 -10.62 7.56
C PRO A 122 13.52 -11.19 8.88
N ILE A 123 14.36 -10.40 9.59
CA ILE A 123 14.92 -10.80 10.88
C ILE A 123 13.81 -10.85 11.94
N ALA A 124 12.92 -9.86 11.94
CA ALA A 124 11.76 -9.85 12.84
C ALA A 124 10.78 -10.99 12.51
N LEU A 125 10.60 -11.30 11.22
CA LEU A 125 9.76 -12.43 10.78
C LEU A 125 10.31 -13.77 11.26
N GLU A 126 11.61 -14.02 11.10
CA GLU A 126 12.25 -15.25 11.61
C GLU A 126 12.11 -15.33 13.14
N LYS A 127 12.26 -14.19 13.84
CA LYS A 127 12.05 -14.11 15.30
C LYS A 127 10.60 -14.42 15.68
N ALA A 128 9.63 -13.98 14.88
CA ALA A 128 8.23 -14.28 15.11
C ALA A 128 7.93 -15.77 15.02
N PHE A 129 8.52 -16.49 14.06
CA PHE A 129 8.38 -17.95 13.97
C PHE A 129 8.99 -18.70 15.14
N GLN A 130 10.07 -18.16 15.75
CA GLN A 130 10.62 -18.75 16.98
C GLN A 130 9.65 -18.62 18.17
N ILE A 131 8.81 -17.57 18.21
CA ILE A 131 7.84 -17.30 19.27
C ILE A 131 6.50 -18.00 18.99
N TYR A 132 6.08 -18.02 17.71
CA TYR A 132 4.82 -18.59 17.24
C TYR A 132 5.07 -19.62 16.13
N PRO A 133 5.62 -20.79 16.44
CA PRO A 133 6.07 -21.79 15.44
C PRO A 133 4.94 -22.42 14.62
N ASP A 134 3.70 -22.32 15.09
CA ASP A 134 2.53 -22.94 14.46
C ASP A 134 1.84 -22.01 13.44
N VAL A 135 2.31 -20.78 13.25
CA VAL A 135 1.74 -19.85 12.27
C VAL A 135 1.93 -20.40 10.86
N LYS A 136 0.84 -20.36 10.07
CA LYS A 136 0.79 -20.93 8.71
C LYS A 136 0.56 -19.89 7.63
N VAL A 137 0.33 -18.63 7.96
CA VAL A 137 0.05 -17.57 6.98
C VAL A 137 0.82 -16.31 7.34
N VAL A 138 1.49 -15.75 6.34
CA VAL A 138 2.18 -14.46 6.38
C VAL A 138 1.61 -13.58 5.30
N VAL A 139 1.28 -12.33 5.62
CA VAL A 139 0.93 -11.32 4.63
C VAL A 139 1.93 -10.17 4.67
N VAL A 140 2.60 -9.93 3.54
CA VAL A 140 3.56 -8.85 3.35
C VAL A 140 3.00 -7.81 2.40
N ALA A 141 3.16 -6.53 2.74
CA ALA A 141 2.85 -5.41 1.85
C ALA A 141 4.14 -4.84 1.23
N ASN A 142 4.03 -4.31 0.01
CA ASN A 142 5.06 -3.52 -0.66
C ASN A 142 4.71 -2.03 -0.53
N LEU A 143 5.21 -1.39 0.52
CA LEU A 143 4.78 -0.05 0.94
C LEU A 143 5.20 1.04 -0.07
N TYR A 144 4.28 1.93 -0.43
CA TYR A 144 4.48 3.11 -1.30
C TYR A 144 5.10 2.83 -2.66
N GLY A 145 5.08 1.56 -3.10
CA GLY A 145 5.62 1.15 -4.38
C GLY A 145 7.06 0.61 -4.34
N THR A 146 7.66 0.53 -3.16
CA THR A 146 8.95 -0.13 -2.95
C THR A 146 8.73 -1.60 -2.57
N PRO A 147 9.30 -2.57 -3.29
CA PRO A 147 9.19 -3.97 -2.92
C PRO A 147 9.86 -4.28 -1.57
N ALA A 148 9.26 -5.17 -0.78
CA ALA A 148 9.91 -5.78 0.38
C ALA A 148 11.07 -6.71 -0.05
N LYS A 149 11.86 -7.22 0.89
CA LYS A 149 12.88 -8.25 0.66
C LYS A 149 12.21 -9.61 0.41
N LEU A 150 11.50 -9.71 -0.73
CA LEU A 150 10.52 -10.76 -1.01
C LEU A 150 11.12 -12.16 -1.09
N ASP A 151 12.36 -12.31 -1.57
CA ASP A 151 13.05 -13.61 -1.62
C ASP A 151 13.45 -14.12 -0.23
N GLU A 152 13.92 -13.22 0.66
CA GLU A 152 14.25 -13.57 2.04
C GLU A 152 12.98 -13.94 2.81
N ILE A 153 11.91 -13.13 2.71
CA ILE A 153 10.61 -13.40 3.32
C ILE A 153 10.02 -14.71 2.82
N LYS A 154 10.04 -14.93 1.48
CA LYS A 154 9.56 -16.17 0.90
C LYS A 154 10.34 -17.39 1.39
N LYS A 155 11.67 -17.30 1.44
CA LYS A 155 12.53 -18.37 1.94
C LYS A 155 12.19 -18.73 3.40
N ILE A 156 11.96 -17.73 4.25
CA ILE A 156 11.54 -17.95 5.64
C ILE A 156 10.18 -18.65 5.66
N CYS A 157 9.19 -18.17 4.91
CA CYS A 157 7.88 -18.80 4.81
C CYS A 157 7.98 -20.27 4.35
N ASP A 158 8.80 -20.57 3.34
CA ASP A 158 8.99 -21.94 2.83
C ASP A 158 9.62 -22.86 3.90
N GLN A 159 10.59 -22.37 4.67
CA GLN A 159 11.23 -23.11 5.77
C GLN A 159 10.25 -23.47 6.90
N HIS A 160 9.28 -22.60 7.17
CA HIS A 160 8.25 -22.79 8.20
C HIS A 160 6.94 -23.37 7.64
N HIS A 161 6.91 -23.73 6.36
CA HIS A 161 5.71 -24.25 5.66
C HIS A 161 4.51 -23.32 5.80
N ALA A 162 4.75 -22.00 5.71
CA ALA A 162 3.74 -20.98 5.77
C ALA A 162 3.38 -20.47 4.37
N VAL A 163 2.10 -20.20 4.15
CA VAL A 163 1.58 -19.58 2.93
C VAL A 163 1.95 -18.09 2.97
N LEU A 164 2.60 -17.61 1.92
CA LEU A 164 2.86 -16.19 1.74
C LEU A 164 1.75 -15.56 0.90
N ILE A 165 1.15 -14.50 1.42
CA ILE A 165 0.25 -13.59 0.70
C ILE A 165 1.01 -12.29 0.45
N GLU A 166 1.08 -11.86 -0.80
CA GLU A 166 1.72 -10.59 -1.18
C GLU A 166 0.65 -9.53 -1.46
N ASP A 167 0.64 -8.47 -0.67
CA ASP A 167 -0.14 -7.28 -0.93
C ASP A 167 0.67 -6.32 -1.80
N ALA A 168 0.50 -6.43 -3.11
CA ALA A 168 1.10 -5.58 -4.12
C ALA A 168 0.16 -4.44 -4.56
N ALA A 169 -0.83 -4.06 -3.72
CA ALA A 169 -1.80 -3.01 -4.03
C ALA A 169 -1.18 -1.63 -4.30
N GLU A 170 0.07 -1.44 -3.93
CA GLU A 170 0.82 -0.19 -4.11
C GLU A 170 1.99 -0.32 -5.06
N SER A 171 2.33 -1.55 -5.47
CA SER A 171 3.55 -1.84 -6.21
C SER A 171 3.33 -2.42 -7.61
N LEU A 172 2.13 -2.34 -8.20
CA LEU A 172 1.90 -2.78 -9.58
C LEU A 172 2.90 -2.09 -10.52
N GLY A 173 3.65 -2.90 -11.26
CA GLY A 173 4.71 -2.44 -12.17
C GLY A 173 6.09 -2.26 -11.51
N ALA A 174 6.19 -2.46 -10.18
CA ALA A 174 7.49 -2.55 -9.52
C ALA A 174 8.12 -3.92 -9.71
N THR A 175 9.46 -3.99 -9.72
CA THR A 175 10.21 -5.25 -9.79
C THR A 175 11.18 -5.40 -8.61
N TYR A 176 11.35 -6.63 -8.17
CA TYR A 176 12.37 -7.05 -7.22
C TYR A 176 13.26 -8.09 -7.87
N LYS A 177 14.57 -7.80 -7.99
CA LYS A 177 15.53 -8.68 -8.69
C LYS A 177 15.06 -9.08 -10.10
N GLY A 178 14.46 -8.12 -10.83
CA GLY A 178 13.96 -8.31 -12.19
C GLY A 178 12.65 -9.09 -12.33
N LYS A 179 11.99 -9.48 -11.21
CA LYS A 179 10.70 -10.14 -11.20
C LYS A 179 9.60 -9.20 -10.71
N GLN A 180 8.46 -9.17 -11.38
CA GLN A 180 7.33 -8.31 -11.05
C GLN A 180 6.78 -8.63 -9.65
N THR A 181 6.48 -7.59 -8.86
CA THR A 181 5.66 -7.72 -7.65
C THR A 181 4.27 -8.24 -8.00
N GLY A 182 3.61 -8.90 -7.05
CA GLY A 182 2.37 -9.63 -7.32
C GLY A 182 2.59 -11.06 -7.83
N THR A 183 3.82 -11.60 -7.68
CA THR A 183 4.18 -12.98 -8.11
C THR A 183 5.00 -13.75 -7.09
N PHE A 184 5.31 -13.18 -5.94
CA PHE A 184 6.17 -13.81 -4.93
C PHE A 184 5.38 -14.66 -3.93
N GLY A 185 4.14 -14.28 -3.63
CA GLY A 185 3.24 -15.04 -2.76
C GLY A 185 2.58 -16.22 -3.47
N THR A 186 2.03 -17.13 -2.70
CA THR A 186 1.07 -18.14 -3.19
C THR A 186 -0.19 -17.47 -3.73
N TYR A 187 -0.62 -16.42 -3.04
CA TYR A 187 -1.69 -15.52 -3.44
C TYR A 187 -1.18 -14.09 -3.40
N ASN A 188 -1.47 -13.32 -4.43
CA ASN A 188 -0.98 -11.97 -4.58
C ASN A 188 -2.15 -11.05 -4.93
N VAL A 189 -2.06 -9.79 -4.52
CA VAL A 189 -3.17 -8.84 -4.68
C VAL A 189 -2.68 -7.53 -5.25
N ILE A 190 -3.39 -7.00 -6.26
CA ILE A 190 -3.25 -5.64 -6.74
C ILE A 190 -4.55 -4.86 -6.57
N SER A 191 -4.46 -3.53 -6.55
CA SER A 191 -5.61 -2.65 -6.35
C SER A 191 -5.71 -1.62 -7.47
N PHE A 192 -6.94 -1.35 -7.90
CA PHE A 192 -7.29 -0.31 -8.86
C PHE A 192 -8.13 0.79 -8.21
N ASN A 193 -7.98 1.02 -6.90
CA ASN A 193 -8.65 2.11 -6.21
C ASN A 193 -8.26 3.47 -6.81
N GLY A 194 -9.07 4.52 -6.56
CA GLY A 194 -8.97 5.83 -7.21
C GLY A 194 -7.60 6.50 -7.19
N ASN A 195 -6.79 6.26 -6.16
CA ASN A 195 -5.47 6.89 -5.99
C ASN A 195 -4.27 6.00 -6.38
N LYS A 196 -4.51 4.79 -6.91
CA LYS A 196 -3.43 3.86 -7.28
C LYS A 196 -2.75 4.27 -8.60
N ILE A 197 -1.65 3.58 -8.92
CA ILE A 197 -0.81 3.88 -10.10
C ILE A 197 -1.62 3.90 -11.41
N ILE A 198 -2.60 3.01 -11.52
CA ILE A 198 -3.70 3.03 -12.47
C ILE A 198 -5.00 2.74 -11.71
N THR A 199 -6.13 3.18 -12.23
CA THR A 199 -7.40 3.13 -11.50
C THR A 199 -8.58 2.69 -12.34
N GLY A 200 -9.54 2.02 -11.67
CA GLY A 200 -10.91 1.83 -12.12
C GLY A 200 -11.92 2.60 -11.28
N SER A 201 -11.50 3.63 -10.51
CA SER A 201 -12.20 4.24 -9.38
C SER A 201 -12.36 3.30 -8.18
N SER A 202 -12.55 2.04 -8.43
CA SER A 202 -12.49 0.91 -7.49
C SER A 202 -11.91 -0.31 -8.22
N GLY A 203 -11.96 -1.48 -7.61
CA GLY A 203 -11.47 -2.71 -8.21
C GLY A 203 -10.18 -3.23 -7.58
N GLY A 204 -9.92 -4.49 -7.82
CA GLY A 204 -8.72 -5.21 -7.41
C GLY A 204 -8.60 -6.52 -8.16
N MET A 205 -7.50 -7.21 -7.97
CA MET A 205 -7.20 -8.48 -8.62
C MET A 205 -6.54 -9.42 -7.64
N LEU A 206 -6.99 -10.66 -7.61
CA LEU A 206 -6.27 -11.78 -7.01
C LEU A 206 -5.44 -12.45 -8.11
N LEU A 207 -4.16 -12.65 -7.85
CA LEU A 207 -3.20 -13.26 -8.75
C LEU A 207 -2.65 -14.54 -8.12
N THR A 208 -2.56 -15.62 -8.89
CA THR A 208 -2.04 -16.90 -8.42
C THR A 208 -1.63 -17.79 -9.61
N ASP A 209 -0.74 -18.76 -9.36
CA ASP A 209 -0.41 -19.80 -10.35
C ASP A 209 -1.27 -21.06 -10.17
N SER A 210 -2.16 -21.10 -9.17
CA SER A 210 -3.09 -22.21 -8.93
C SER A 210 -4.43 -21.99 -9.63
N GLU A 211 -4.74 -22.83 -10.62
CA GLU A 211 -6.04 -22.83 -11.29
C GLU A 211 -7.18 -23.14 -10.30
N GLU A 212 -6.97 -24.09 -9.40
CA GLU A 212 -7.95 -24.44 -8.36
C GLU A 212 -8.29 -23.24 -7.48
N ALA A 213 -7.26 -22.52 -7.01
CA ALA A 213 -7.46 -21.32 -6.18
C ALA A 213 -8.18 -20.21 -6.95
N ALA A 214 -7.81 -19.99 -8.20
CA ALA A 214 -8.47 -18.99 -9.06
C ALA A 214 -9.95 -19.32 -9.28
N ASN A 215 -10.27 -20.58 -9.59
CA ASN A 215 -11.65 -21.03 -9.77
C ASN A 215 -12.46 -20.94 -8.46
N LYS A 216 -11.84 -21.26 -7.33
CA LYS A 216 -12.45 -21.11 -6.01
C LYS A 216 -12.74 -19.66 -5.68
N ALA A 217 -11.79 -18.77 -5.93
CA ALA A 217 -11.98 -17.33 -5.74
C ALA A 217 -13.12 -16.77 -6.62
N ARG A 218 -13.20 -17.19 -7.90
CA ARG A 218 -14.32 -16.80 -8.78
C ARG A 218 -15.65 -17.27 -8.22
N LYS A 219 -15.75 -18.53 -7.79
CA LYS A 219 -16.95 -19.10 -7.19
C LYS A 219 -17.37 -18.27 -5.95
N TRP A 220 -16.44 -18.04 -5.03
CA TRP A 220 -16.74 -17.27 -3.83
C TRP A 220 -17.12 -15.81 -4.12
N SER A 221 -16.52 -15.18 -5.13
CA SER A 221 -16.83 -13.81 -5.51
C SER A 221 -18.24 -13.61 -6.10
N THR A 222 -18.92 -14.72 -6.44
CA THR A 222 -20.27 -14.74 -7.02
C THR A 222 -21.22 -15.58 -6.16
N GLN A 223 -21.20 -15.34 -4.84
CA GLN A 223 -22.07 -15.98 -3.84
C GLN A 223 -21.84 -17.51 -3.66
N ALA A 224 -20.72 -18.07 -4.10
CA ALA A 224 -20.42 -19.50 -4.04
C ALA A 224 -21.54 -20.39 -4.65
N ARG A 225 -22.14 -19.92 -5.73
CA ARG A 225 -23.21 -20.65 -6.42
C ARG A 225 -22.69 -21.95 -7.03
N GLU A 226 -23.44 -23.04 -6.82
CA GLU A 226 -23.18 -24.34 -7.43
C GLU A 226 -23.71 -24.43 -8.87
N ASN A 227 -23.16 -25.36 -9.65
CA ASN A 227 -23.66 -25.68 -10.97
C ASN A 227 -24.88 -26.61 -10.88
N ALA A 228 -26.05 -26.03 -10.58
CA ALA A 228 -27.31 -26.73 -10.44
C ALA A 228 -28.41 -26.01 -11.24
N PRO A 229 -29.52 -26.68 -11.60
CA PRO A 229 -30.65 -26.05 -12.28
C PRO A 229 -31.36 -24.95 -11.46
N TRP A 230 -31.13 -24.91 -10.17
CA TRP A 230 -31.62 -23.92 -9.24
C TRP A 230 -30.43 -23.23 -8.52
N TYR A 231 -30.70 -22.17 -7.76
CA TYR A 231 -29.69 -21.53 -6.90
C TYR A 231 -29.41 -22.46 -5.70
N GLN A 232 -28.23 -23.09 -5.72
CA GLN A 232 -27.72 -23.94 -4.66
C GLN A 232 -26.41 -23.39 -4.14
N HIS A 233 -26.24 -23.41 -2.82
CA HIS A 233 -25.07 -22.91 -2.13
C HIS A 233 -24.64 -23.90 -1.06
N GLU A 234 -23.45 -24.49 -1.18
CA GLU A 234 -22.88 -25.44 -0.22
C GLU A 234 -21.88 -24.78 0.73
N GLU A 235 -21.52 -23.55 0.42
CA GLU A 235 -20.59 -22.74 1.23
C GLU A 235 -20.93 -21.24 1.14
N ILE A 236 -20.38 -20.45 2.06
CA ILE A 236 -20.58 -19.00 2.07
C ILE A 236 -19.73 -18.35 1.01
N GLY A 237 -20.35 -17.56 0.14
CA GLY A 237 -19.72 -16.72 -0.83
C GLY A 237 -20.02 -15.22 -0.59
N TYR A 238 -19.57 -14.40 -1.53
CA TYR A 238 -19.59 -12.95 -1.44
C TYR A 238 -20.05 -12.32 -2.75
N ASN A 239 -20.42 -11.07 -2.71
CA ASN A 239 -20.62 -10.25 -3.91
C ASN A 239 -19.36 -9.41 -4.16
N TYR A 240 -18.28 -10.06 -4.60
CA TYR A 240 -16.97 -9.47 -4.75
C TYR A 240 -16.48 -9.40 -6.21
N ARG A 241 -17.30 -9.79 -7.17
CA ARG A 241 -16.89 -9.75 -8.58
C ARG A 241 -16.80 -8.30 -9.07
N MET A 242 -15.77 -7.98 -9.87
CA MET A 242 -15.62 -6.66 -10.50
C MET A 242 -16.77 -6.41 -11.48
N SER A 243 -17.27 -5.19 -11.54
CA SER A 243 -18.23 -4.78 -12.57
C SER A 243 -17.54 -4.57 -13.92
N ASN A 244 -18.24 -4.91 -15.01
CA ASN A 244 -17.73 -4.75 -16.37
C ASN A 244 -17.48 -3.27 -16.74
N VAL A 245 -18.20 -2.33 -16.12
CA VAL A 245 -18.00 -0.88 -16.28
C VAL A 245 -16.66 -0.45 -15.64
N ILE A 246 -16.40 -0.87 -14.39
CA ILE A 246 -15.13 -0.61 -13.70
C ILE A 246 -13.97 -1.26 -14.45
N ALA A 247 -14.15 -2.49 -14.91
CA ALA A 247 -13.17 -3.19 -15.74
C ALA A 247 -12.86 -2.43 -17.04
N GLY A 248 -13.84 -1.78 -17.65
CA GLY A 248 -13.64 -0.93 -18.83
C GLY A 248 -12.70 0.24 -18.54
N VAL A 249 -12.86 0.91 -17.40
CA VAL A 249 -11.93 1.97 -16.98
C VAL A 249 -10.53 1.41 -16.77
N VAL A 250 -10.38 0.31 -16.04
CA VAL A 250 -9.07 -0.33 -15.80
C VAL A 250 -8.41 -0.74 -17.12
N ARG A 251 -9.18 -1.33 -18.05
CA ARG A 251 -8.72 -1.74 -19.39
C ARG A 251 -8.07 -0.59 -20.15
N GLY A 252 -8.70 0.59 -20.14
CA GLY A 252 -8.16 1.79 -20.76
C GLY A 252 -6.90 2.33 -20.10
N GLN A 253 -6.70 2.07 -18.81
CA GLN A 253 -5.56 2.55 -18.04
C GLN A 253 -4.29 1.73 -18.24
N TYR A 254 -4.39 0.41 -18.50
CA TYR A 254 -3.23 -0.50 -18.52
C TYR A 254 -2.12 -0.05 -19.46
N LYS A 255 -2.44 0.45 -20.63
CA LYS A 255 -1.44 0.89 -21.62
C LYS A 255 -0.63 2.12 -21.19
N TYR A 256 -1.11 2.84 -20.18
CA TYR A 256 -0.45 4.02 -19.63
C TYR A 256 0.34 3.75 -18.34
N LEU A 257 0.33 2.50 -17.86
CA LEU A 257 0.97 2.13 -16.60
C LEU A 257 2.46 2.51 -16.58
N ASP A 258 3.22 2.15 -17.60
CA ASP A 258 4.66 2.45 -17.67
C ASP A 258 4.93 3.95 -17.80
N GLU A 259 4.04 4.68 -18.49
CA GLU A 259 4.11 6.14 -18.58
C GLU A 259 3.88 6.78 -17.20
N HIS A 260 2.88 6.32 -16.45
CA HIS A 260 2.62 6.80 -15.10
C HIS A 260 3.81 6.53 -14.16
N ILE A 261 4.41 5.34 -14.23
CA ILE A 261 5.62 5.01 -13.45
C ILE A 261 6.76 5.96 -13.80
N LYS A 262 7.00 6.20 -15.09
CA LYS A 262 8.04 7.13 -15.55
C LYS A 262 7.82 8.56 -15.04
N GLN A 263 6.58 9.05 -15.11
CA GLN A 263 6.22 10.38 -14.60
C GLN A 263 6.44 10.48 -13.08
N LYS A 264 6.00 9.50 -12.32
CA LYS A 264 6.19 9.45 -10.86
C LYS A 264 7.66 9.31 -10.47
N LYS A 265 8.43 8.53 -11.23
CA LYS A 265 9.90 8.45 -11.06
C LYS A 265 10.55 9.83 -11.21
N ALA A 266 10.17 10.57 -12.25
CA ALA A 266 10.72 11.91 -12.47
C ALA A 266 10.39 12.88 -11.30
N ILE A 267 9.18 12.77 -10.73
CA ILE A 267 8.78 13.55 -9.53
C ILE A 267 9.66 13.17 -8.33
N TYR A 268 9.85 11.87 -8.08
CA TYR A 268 10.68 11.37 -6.98
C TYR A 268 12.13 11.83 -7.10
N GLU A 269 12.74 11.62 -8.27
CA GLU A 269 14.16 12.00 -8.51
C GLU A 269 14.37 13.51 -8.36
N ARG A 270 13.39 14.32 -8.78
CA ARG A 270 13.46 15.77 -8.59
C ARG A 270 13.40 16.15 -7.12
N TYR A 271 12.51 15.59 -6.30
CA TYR A 271 12.53 15.81 -4.85
C TYR A 271 13.85 15.39 -4.24
N LYS A 272 14.38 14.22 -4.62
CA LYS A 272 15.64 13.68 -4.12
C LYS A 272 16.82 14.63 -4.40
N GLU A 273 16.90 15.16 -5.61
CA GLU A 273 17.97 16.08 -6.01
C GLU A 273 17.82 17.47 -5.35
N GLU A 274 16.62 18.04 -5.37
CA GLU A 274 16.38 19.39 -4.93
C GLU A 274 16.29 19.58 -3.40
N LEU A 275 16.16 18.49 -2.64
CA LEU A 275 16.12 18.52 -1.18
C LEU A 275 17.36 17.90 -0.52
N LYS A 276 18.37 17.50 -1.29
CA LYS A 276 19.55 16.77 -0.81
C LYS A 276 20.46 17.54 0.17
N ASP A 277 20.36 18.86 0.16
CA ASP A 277 21.09 19.76 1.07
C ASP A 277 20.34 20.05 2.38
N LEU A 278 19.11 19.59 2.51
CA LEU A 278 18.36 19.61 3.76
C LEU A 278 18.63 18.33 4.57
N PRO A 279 18.42 18.38 5.90
CA PRO A 279 18.56 17.19 6.75
C PRO A 279 17.36 16.25 6.59
N VAL A 280 17.19 15.72 5.39
CA VAL A 280 16.08 14.84 5.01
C VAL A 280 16.54 13.78 4.02
N THR A 281 15.86 12.65 3.99
CA THR A 281 16.06 11.59 3.01
C THR A 281 14.74 11.19 2.38
N MET A 282 14.76 10.77 1.11
CA MET A 282 13.58 10.19 0.46
C MET A 282 13.40 8.73 0.89
N ASN A 283 12.15 8.21 0.75
CA ASN A 283 11.90 6.79 0.96
C ASN A 283 12.91 5.93 0.16
N PRO A 284 13.44 4.86 0.77
CA PRO A 284 14.50 4.07 0.17
C PRO A 284 14.00 3.26 -1.04
N ILE A 285 14.89 3.11 -2.02
CA ILE A 285 14.71 2.21 -3.16
C ILE A 285 16.04 1.47 -3.32
N PRO A 286 16.11 0.19 -2.89
CA PRO A 286 17.31 -0.62 -3.05
C PRO A 286 17.72 -0.81 -4.51
N ASP A 287 19.00 -1.01 -4.76
CA ASP A 287 19.58 -1.15 -6.11
C ASP A 287 19.05 -2.37 -6.89
N ASP A 288 18.59 -3.39 -6.19
CA ASP A 288 17.97 -4.60 -6.75
C ASP A 288 16.45 -4.49 -6.96
N CYS A 289 15.88 -3.29 -6.73
CA CYS A 289 14.49 -2.96 -6.92
C CYS A 289 14.29 -1.89 -7.99
N GLU A 290 13.22 -2.05 -8.76
CA GLU A 290 12.63 -0.95 -9.53
C GLU A 290 11.27 -0.64 -8.93
N ALA A 291 11.16 0.47 -8.19
CA ALA A 291 9.88 0.89 -7.61
C ALA A 291 8.94 1.43 -8.68
N ASN A 292 7.62 1.40 -8.41
CA ASN A 292 6.66 2.12 -9.25
C ASN A 292 6.47 3.59 -8.84
N TYR A 293 7.14 4.03 -7.76
CA TYR A 293 7.13 5.40 -7.27
C TYR A 293 5.73 5.93 -6.96
N TRP A 294 4.81 5.05 -6.53
CA TRP A 294 3.43 5.44 -6.28
C TRP A 294 3.33 6.72 -5.44
N LEU A 295 4.04 6.78 -4.31
CA LEU A 295 4.20 8.00 -3.52
C LEU A 295 5.67 8.29 -3.25
N SER A 296 6.05 9.57 -3.37
CA SER A 296 7.32 10.10 -2.87
C SER A 296 7.16 10.42 -1.40
N CYS A 297 8.00 9.85 -0.55
CA CYS A 297 7.96 10.07 0.89
C CYS A 297 9.29 10.67 1.37
N LEU A 298 9.20 11.49 2.40
CA LEU A 298 10.33 12.20 2.99
C LEU A 298 10.47 11.77 4.46
N LEU A 299 11.69 11.54 4.91
CA LEU A 299 12.06 11.28 6.29
C LEU A 299 12.99 12.41 6.77
N ILE A 300 12.63 13.08 7.86
CA ILE A 300 13.46 14.11 8.48
C ILE A 300 14.50 13.44 9.37
N ASP A 301 15.76 13.91 9.33
CA ASP A 301 16.81 13.40 10.19
C ASP A 301 16.46 13.64 11.67
N GLU A 302 16.82 12.70 12.55
CA GLU A 302 16.43 12.74 13.95
C GLU A 302 16.88 14.05 14.63
N ASP A 303 18.11 14.50 14.39
CA ASP A 303 18.68 15.73 14.94
C ASP A 303 18.03 17.01 14.41
N ALA A 304 17.35 16.92 13.27
CA ALA A 304 16.64 18.04 12.64
C ALA A 304 15.14 18.05 12.97
N MET A 305 14.68 17.16 13.82
CA MET A 305 13.31 17.20 14.32
C MET A 305 13.14 18.31 15.36
N CYS A 306 12.12 19.15 15.18
CA CYS A 306 11.67 20.04 16.24
C CYS A 306 10.89 19.26 17.31
N LYS A 307 10.68 19.90 18.47
CA LYS A 307 9.90 19.26 19.56
C LYS A 307 8.45 19.05 19.13
N THR A 308 7.99 17.83 19.22
CA THR A 308 6.61 17.45 18.92
C THR A 308 5.93 16.83 20.13
N ASN A 309 4.63 17.03 20.24
CA ASN A 309 3.76 16.34 21.19
C ASN A 309 2.56 15.78 20.42
N ARG A 310 2.45 14.47 20.37
CA ARG A 310 1.39 13.77 19.63
C ARG A 310 0.50 12.99 20.58
N SER A 311 -0.80 13.19 20.45
CA SER A 311 -1.85 12.39 21.08
C SER A 311 -2.58 11.53 20.05
N GLU A 312 -3.65 10.86 20.42
CA GLU A 312 -4.49 10.06 19.50
C GLU A 312 -5.12 10.93 18.38
N ASN A 313 -5.43 12.19 18.68
CA ASN A 313 -6.21 13.05 17.79
C ASN A 313 -5.53 14.37 17.44
N GLU A 314 -4.33 14.61 17.97
CA GLU A 314 -3.67 15.90 17.83
C GLU A 314 -2.16 15.72 17.69
N ALA A 315 -1.54 16.54 16.86
CA ALA A 315 -0.09 16.64 16.72
C ALA A 315 0.31 18.11 16.86
N LEU A 316 1.00 18.43 17.95
CA LEU A 316 1.51 19.77 18.25
C LEU A 316 3.02 19.80 18.05
N TYR A 317 3.57 20.97 17.73
CA TYR A 317 5.00 21.17 17.60
C TYR A 317 5.42 22.58 18.05
N ILE A 318 6.70 22.71 18.36
CA ILE A 318 7.32 24.00 18.70
C ILE A 318 8.34 24.30 17.60
N LYS A 319 8.14 25.43 16.88
CA LYS A 319 9.10 25.86 15.84
C LYS A 319 10.48 26.12 16.42
N GLU A 320 11.48 25.57 15.76
CA GLU A 320 12.90 25.76 16.08
C GLU A 320 13.66 26.05 14.78
N HIS A 321 14.52 27.07 14.77
CA HIS A 321 15.32 27.41 13.59
C HIS A 321 16.22 26.23 13.16
N GLY A 322 16.25 25.92 11.88
CA GLY A 322 17.00 24.80 11.32
C GLY A 322 16.35 23.43 11.54
N LYS A 323 15.16 23.38 12.17
CA LYS A 323 14.44 22.14 12.47
C LYS A 323 12.99 22.21 12.02
N SER A 324 12.43 21.05 11.69
CA SER A 324 11.02 20.95 11.33
C SER A 324 10.42 19.60 11.81
N CYS A 325 9.18 19.34 11.43
CA CYS A 325 8.50 18.09 11.65
C CYS A 325 7.46 17.83 10.54
N PRO A 326 6.99 16.59 10.38
CA PRO A 326 5.96 16.26 9.41
C PRO A 326 4.71 17.13 9.51
N THR A 327 4.26 17.45 10.73
CA THR A 327 3.07 18.27 10.97
C THR A 327 3.24 19.68 10.40
N GLU A 328 4.39 20.34 10.64
CA GLU A 328 4.66 21.68 10.13
C GLU A 328 4.67 21.72 8.60
N ILE A 329 5.36 20.74 7.97
CA ILE A 329 5.44 20.66 6.51
C ILE A 329 4.04 20.42 5.92
N LEU A 330 3.26 19.49 6.50
CA LEU A 330 1.90 19.19 6.04
C LEU A 330 0.95 20.38 6.17
N GLU A 331 1.01 21.13 7.28
CA GLU A 331 0.23 22.35 7.48
C GLU A 331 0.64 23.45 6.49
N THR A 332 1.94 23.56 6.20
CA THR A 332 2.44 24.51 5.20
C THR A 332 1.94 24.15 3.82
N LEU A 333 2.07 22.90 3.37
CA LEU A 333 1.51 22.43 2.10
C LEU A 333 0.00 22.70 2.01
N ALA A 334 -0.76 22.36 3.05
CA ALA A 334 -2.21 22.55 3.08
C ALA A 334 -2.61 24.03 2.97
N ARG A 335 -1.86 24.94 3.61
CA ARG A 335 -2.07 26.42 3.53
C ARG A 335 -1.95 26.92 2.11
N TYR A 336 -1.09 26.31 1.30
CA TYR A 336 -0.88 26.67 -0.11
C TYR A 336 -1.66 25.79 -1.10
N ASN A 337 -2.68 25.04 -0.63
CA ASN A 337 -3.54 24.19 -1.44
C ASN A 337 -2.81 23.01 -2.10
N ALA A 338 -1.82 22.45 -1.42
CA ALA A 338 -1.13 21.22 -1.80
C ALA A 338 -1.42 20.11 -0.77
N GLU A 339 -1.56 18.87 -1.22
CA GLU A 339 -1.90 17.74 -0.37
C GLU A 339 -0.67 16.87 -0.08
N GLY A 340 -0.17 16.91 1.15
CA GLY A 340 0.66 15.87 1.72
C GLY A 340 -0.15 14.97 2.68
N ARG A 341 0.43 13.87 3.14
CA ARG A 341 -0.15 12.99 4.16
C ARG A 341 0.93 12.54 5.14
N PRO A 342 0.58 12.27 6.40
CA PRO A 342 1.49 11.54 7.28
C PRO A 342 1.85 10.19 6.66
N ILE A 343 3.03 9.65 6.98
CA ILE A 343 3.29 8.22 6.82
C ILE A 343 2.20 7.45 7.56
N TRP A 344 1.82 6.29 7.08
CA TRP A 344 0.80 5.49 7.74
C TRP A 344 1.21 5.13 9.16
N LYS A 345 0.30 5.39 10.10
CA LYS A 345 0.47 4.98 11.49
C LYS A 345 0.55 3.46 11.54
N PRO A 346 1.63 2.89 12.09
CA PRO A 346 1.81 1.45 12.19
C PRO A 346 0.61 0.73 12.79
N MET A 347 0.33 -0.48 12.32
CA MET A 347 -0.87 -1.23 12.72
C MET A 347 -0.88 -1.54 14.21
N HIS A 348 0.27 -1.90 14.81
CA HIS A 348 0.36 -2.13 16.24
C HIS A 348 0.00 -0.90 17.08
N MET A 349 0.10 0.31 16.53
CA MET A 349 -0.28 1.57 17.19
C MET A 349 -1.75 1.93 16.99
N GLN A 350 -2.48 1.24 16.11
CA GLN A 350 -3.89 1.53 15.87
C GLN A 350 -4.75 1.16 17.10
N PRO A 351 -5.70 2.00 17.52
CA PRO A 351 -6.54 1.73 18.67
C PRO A 351 -7.19 0.35 18.67
N ILE A 352 -7.64 -0.11 17.49
CA ILE A 352 -8.28 -1.42 17.32
C ILE A 352 -7.30 -2.59 17.51
N TYR A 353 -6.00 -2.38 17.28
CA TYR A 353 -4.98 -3.43 17.27
C TYR A 353 -3.94 -3.30 18.39
N ARG A 354 -4.07 -2.33 19.28
CA ARG A 354 -3.07 -2.06 20.33
C ARG A 354 -2.82 -3.24 21.29
N MET A 355 -3.73 -4.19 21.35
CA MET A 355 -3.60 -5.39 22.19
C MET A 355 -3.03 -6.60 21.42
N ASN A 356 -2.85 -6.49 20.11
CA ASN A 356 -2.29 -7.56 19.31
C ASN A 356 -0.77 -7.70 19.54
N PRO A 357 -0.21 -8.90 19.38
CA PRO A 357 1.24 -9.10 19.45
C PRO A 357 1.97 -8.25 18.39
N PHE A 358 3.14 -7.76 18.77
CA PHE A 358 4.05 -7.02 17.90
C PHE A 358 5.48 -7.54 18.10
N ILE A 359 6.16 -7.90 17.03
CA ILE A 359 7.47 -8.53 17.05
C ILE A 359 8.47 -7.68 16.27
N THR A 360 9.57 -7.33 16.93
CA THR A 360 10.72 -6.65 16.34
C THR A 360 11.87 -7.66 16.13
N ARG A 361 12.94 -7.25 15.48
CA ARG A 361 14.17 -8.06 15.37
C ARG A 361 14.77 -8.49 16.72
N HIS A 362 14.39 -7.82 17.80
CA HIS A 362 14.82 -8.14 19.18
C HIS A 362 13.82 -9.04 19.92
N GLY A 363 12.72 -9.42 19.30
CA GLY A 363 11.66 -10.25 19.87
C GLY A 363 10.39 -9.45 20.16
N ASN A 364 9.70 -9.76 21.27
CA ASN A 364 8.46 -9.07 21.61
C ASN A 364 8.67 -7.55 21.75
N GLY A 365 8.02 -6.79 20.89
CA GLY A 365 8.07 -5.33 20.85
C GLY A 365 7.09 -4.63 21.80
N ARG A 366 6.21 -5.40 22.48
CA ARG A 366 5.27 -4.85 23.46
C ARG A 366 5.91 -4.72 24.84
N ALA A 367 5.73 -3.57 25.47
CA ALA A 367 6.05 -3.42 26.88
C ALA A 367 5.04 -4.21 27.74
N SER A 368 5.49 -4.76 28.87
CA SER A 368 4.69 -5.63 29.74
C SER A 368 3.48 -4.93 30.39
N THR A 369 3.46 -3.61 30.44
CA THR A 369 2.48 -2.85 31.23
C THR A 369 1.64 -1.85 30.43
N ASN A 370 2.03 -1.45 29.23
CA ASN A 370 1.23 -0.55 28.43
C ASN A 370 1.72 -0.57 26.98
N ALA A 371 1.08 -1.39 26.23
CA ALA A 371 1.60 -1.94 25.02
C ALA A 371 1.87 -0.94 23.90
N TYR A 372 1.56 0.35 24.03
CA TYR A 372 1.73 1.21 22.88
C TYR A 372 2.38 2.58 23.15
N ILE A 373 2.72 2.87 24.40
CA ILE A 373 3.16 4.23 24.78
C ILE A 373 4.67 4.36 24.92
N VAL A 374 5.39 3.28 25.18
CA VAL A 374 6.85 3.34 25.35
C VAL A 374 7.47 2.13 24.67
N GLY A 375 7.88 2.30 23.44
CA GLY A 375 8.83 1.39 22.82
C GLY A 375 10.15 1.43 23.58
N ALA A 376 10.40 0.46 24.42
CA ALA A 376 11.72 0.27 25.05
C ALA A 376 12.72 -0.37 24.09
N SER A 377 12.34 -0.66 22.86
CA SER A 377 13.16 -1.25 21.81
C SER A 377 12.95 -0.47 20.53
N LEU A 378 13.93 -0.48 19.66
CA LEU A 378 13.90 0.11 18.33
C LEU A 378 12.66 -0.35 17.55
N ASP A 379 11.58 0.39 17.70
CA ASP A 379 10.37 0.30 16.89
C ASP A 379 10.58 1.17 15.65
N ILE A 380 11.03 0.55 14.59
CA ILE A 380 11.42 1.24 13.36
C ILE A 380 10.18 1.83 12.66
N GLY A 381 9.05 1.11 12.67
CA GLY A 381 7.82 1.61 12.10
C GLY A 381 7.32 2.89 12.76
N MET A 382 7.38 2.95 14.11
CA MET A 382 7.03 4.14 14.87
C MET A 382 8.00 5.31 14.58
N ASP A 383 9.30 5.05 14.45
CA ASP A 383 10.28 6.07 14.12
C ASP A 383 10.02 6.69 12.74
N ILE A 384 9.83 5.86 11.71
CA ILE A 384 9.49 6.33 10.36
C ILE A 384 8.18 7.12 10.37
N PHE A 385 7.15 6.66 11.08
CA PHE A 385 5.88 7.37 11.22
C PHE A 385 6.05 8.74 11.89
N ASN A 386 6.91 8.84 12.91
CA ASN A 386 7.11 10.08 13.64
C ASN A 386 7.85 11.14 12.83
N ARG A 387 8.79 10.72 11.98
CA ARG A 387 9.67 11.61 11.23
C ARG A 387 9.32 11.75 9.76
N GLY A 388 8.40 10.93 9.24
CA GLY A 388 8.10 10.83 7.82
C GLY A 388 6.78 11.44 7.39
N LEU A 389 6.70 11.79 6.11
CA LEU A 389 5.49 12.26 5.44
C LEU A 389 5.50 11.89 3.95
N CYS A 390 4.32 11.79 3.35
CA CYS A 390 4.13 11.63 1.92
C CYS A 390 3.97 13.00 1.26
N LEU A 391 4.73 13.25 0.20
CA LEU A 391 4.73 14.48 -0.58
C LEU A 391 3.74 14.38 -1.76
N PRO A 392 3.26 15.52 -2.30
CA PRO A 392 2.49 15.54 -3.54
C PRO A 392 3.22 14.76 -4.63
N SER A 393 2.56 13.73 -5.16
CA SER A 393 3.13 12.76 -6.12
C SER A 393 2.21 12.54 -7.31
N ASP A 394 1.25 13.45 -7.55
CA ASP A 394 0.31 13.37 -8.67
C ASP A 394 1.06 13.53 -9.99
N ASN A 395 0.91 12.59 -10.91
CA ASN A 395 1.58 12.62 -12.21
C ASN A 395 1.09 13.74 -13.15
N LYS A 396 0.04 14.47 -12.76
CA LYS A 396 -0.40 15.71 -13.43
C LYS A 396 0.25 16.98 -12.86
N MET A 397 1.06 16.83 -11.81
CA MET A 397 1.78 17.97 -11.21
C MET A 397 2.82 18.51 -12.20
N THR A 398 2.78 19.83 -12.44
CA THR A 398 3.77 20.47 -13.32
C THR A 398 5.11 20.69 -12.61
N PRO A 399 6.22 20.83 -13.35
CA PRO A 399 7.52 21.19 -12.77
C PRO A 399 7.46 22.45 -11.91
N GLU A 400 6.74 23.49 -12.35
CA GLU A 400 6.62 24.76 -11.64
C GLU A 400 5.81 24.61 -10.34
N GLN A 401 4.84 23.69 -10.30
CA GLN A 401 4.13 23.35 -9.07
C GLN A 401 5.06 22.63 -8.10
N GLN A 402 5.87 21.70 -8.61
CA GLN A 402 6.84 20.98 -7.79
C GLN A 402 7.91 21.91 -7.22
N ASP A 403 8.42 22.89 -7.99
CA ASP A 403 9.37 23.89 -7.51
C ASP A 403 8.82 24.66 -6.29
N LYS A 404 7.56 25.11 -6.38
CA LYS A 404 6.91 25.80 -5.27
C LYS A 404 6.74 24.90 -4.03
N ILE A 405 6.44 23.61 -4.23
CA ILE A 405 6.35 22.64 -3.13
C ILE A 405 7.72 22.47 -2.47
N ILE A 406 8.80 22.39 -3.25
CA ILE A 406 10.17 22.31 -2.75
C ILE A 406 10.52 23.57 -1.95
N GLU A 407 10.18 24.76 -2.43
CA GLU A 407 10.36 26.02 -1.71
C GLU A 407 9.59 26.02 -0.37
N MET A 408 8.35 25.54 -0.36
CA MET A 408 7.56 25.40 0.88
C MET A 408 8.22 24.48 1.90
N ILE A 409 8.76 23.33 1.44
CA ILE A 409 9.47 22.40 2.33
C ILE A 409 10.73 23.06 2.88
N ARG A 410 11.53 23.72 2.05
CA ARG A 410 12.74 24.43 2.46
C ARG A 410 12.46 25.47 3.52
N SER A 411 11.39 26.26 3.37
CA SER A 411 11.00 27.29 4.31
C SER A 411 10.63 26.76 5.71
N CYS A 412 10.33 25.49 5.86
CA CYS A 412 10.08 24.88 7.16
C CYS A 412 11.36 24.62 7.96
N PHE A 413 12.55 24.69 7.33
CA PHE A 413 13.85 24.56 8.00
C PHE A 413 14.57 25.90 8.19
N GLU A 414 13.99 27.02 7.77
CA GLU A 414 14.47 28.38 8.02
C GLU A 414 13.92 28.93 9.36
#